data_f009182643a3256bbbe11889d61c04f1
#
_entry.id   f009182643a3256bbbe11889d61c04f1
#
_cell.length_a   1.000
_cell.length_b   1.000
_cell.length_c   1.000
_cell.angle_alpha   90.00
_cell.angle_beta   90.00
_cell.angle_gamma   90.00
#
_symmetry.space_group_name_H-M   'P 1'
#
loop_
_entity.id
_entity.type
_entity.pdbx_description
1 polymer ?
#
loop_
_entity_poly.entity_id
_entity_poly.type
_entity_poly.pdbx_seq_one_letter_code
_entity_poly.pdbx_strand_id
1 'polypeptide(L)'
;MEDILPLLNINTPYKQRISEINTIIKKPNSKYSLLNLTVVSSTLKYPKSVYSISPLGLQNSKRNGKDGIVLFGYERKKENSSSENNININSETNDESTVKDFLFNDFIFPIEGNEDNNGLYESPNFAIYYNLEDNNYYIKDFNTGVGALMKIKKYVMEGNTLINIGGNYLVVYIEKNRILIKIFNNSILENTQLKDSNCDIKQINLEENSNSYTSIGRSQHCDIIIEDMLLSKVQCCIEYNSKTKKIYLCDGDGKKESTNGTWVFILNPTKITDNFMFKAEHTLFVANLAMK
;
A
#
# COMPACT_ATOMS: atom_id res chain seq x y z
N MET A 1 -13.63 -14.05 -5.29
CA MET A 1 -13.77 -12.60 -5.65
C MET A 1 -14.79 -11.88 -4.77
N GLU A 2 -15.93 -12.49 -4.47
CA GLU A 2 -16.91 -11.88 -3.55
C GLU A 2 -16.31 -11.54 -2.18
N ASP A 3 -15.37 -12.34 -1.69
CA ASP A 3 -14.68 -12.12 -0.41
C ASP A 3 -13.72 -10.91 -0.38
N ILE A 4 -13.30 -10.40 -1.55
CA ILE A 4 -12.40 -9.22 -1.64
C ILE A 4 -13.18 -7.91 -1.58
N LEU A 5 -14.40 -7.87 -2.10
CA LEU A 5 -15.19 -6.64 -2.15
C LEU A 5 -15.39 -6.00 -0.77
N PRO A 6 -15.74 -6.75 0.29
CA PRO A 6 -15.82 -6.20 1.65
C PRO A 6 -14.49 -5.64 2.15
N LEU A 7 -13.36 -6.29 1.82
CA LEU A 7 -12.02 -5.81 2.19
C LEU A 7 -11.69 -4.47 1.53
N LEU A 8 -12.27 -4.19 0.36
CA LEU A 8 -12.13 -2.92 -0.35
C LEU A 8 -13.21 -1.89 0.03
N ASN A 9 -14.10 -2.22 0.97
CA ASN A 9 -15.28 -1.42 1.32
C ASN A 9 -16.23 -1.22 0.11
N ILE A 10 -16.32 -2.21 -0.76
CA ILE A 10 -17.22 -2.21 -1.94
C ILE A 10 -18.47 -3.02 -1.59
N ASN A 11 -19.60 -2.34 -1.46
CA ASN A 11 -20.89 -2.96 -1.12
C ASN A 11 -21.66 -3.46 -2.34
N THR A 12 -21.25 -3.07 -3.56
CA THR A 12 -21.92 -3.48 -4.79
C THR A 12 -21.64 -4.97 -5.06
N PRO A 13 -22.67 -5.82 -5.28
CA PRO A 13 -22.48 -7.20 -5.63
C PRO A 13 -21.61 -7.37 -6.89
N TYR A 14 -20.78 -8.40 -6.93
CA TYR A 14 -19.78 -8.61 -7.98
C TYR A 14 -20.37 -8.57 -9.40
N LYS A 15 -21.47 -9.29 -9.65
CA LYS A 15 -22.15 -9.30 -10.96
C LYS A 15 -22.69 -7.92 -11.35
N GLN A 16 -23.27 -7.19 -10.39
CA GLN A 16 -23.75 -5.84 -10.61
C GLN A 16 -22.60 -4.89 -10.94
N ARG A 17 -21.49 -4.97 -10.21
CA ARG A 17 -20.28 -4.18 -10.46
C ARG A 17 -19.76 -4.35 -11.88
N ILE A 18 -19.65 -5.58 -12.38
CA ILE A 18 -19.22 -5.85 -13.76
C ILE A 18 -20.19 -5.21 -14.76
N SER A 19 -21.51 -5.32 -14.52
CA SER A 19 -22.54 -4.72 -15.39
C SER A 19 -22.41 -3.20 -15.45
N GLU A 20 -22.21 -2.54 -14.31
CA GLU A 20 -22.05 -1.09 -14.20
C GLU A 20 -20.79 -0.60 -14.91
N ILE A 21 -19.65 -1.25 -14.71
CA ILE A 21 -18.39 -0.95 -15.41
C ILE A 21 -18.59 -1.08 -16.94
N ASN A 22 -19.19 -2.16 -17.40
CA ASN A 22 -19.45 -2.35 -18.82
C ASN A 22 -20.37 -1.25 -19.40
N THR A 23 -21.34 -0.78 -18.60
CA THR A 23 -22.22 0.32 -19.01
C THR A 23 -21.45 1.63 -19.15
N ILE A 24 -20.54 1.94 -18.24
CA ILE A 24 -19.68 3.13 -18.31
C ILE A 24 -18.82 3.11 -19.57
N ILE A 25 -18.19 1.99 -19.88
CA ILE A 25 -17.24 1.90 -21.00
C ILE A 25 -17.94 1.91 -22.36
N LYS A 26 -19.14 1.33 -22.45
CA LYS A 26 -19.91 1.23 -23.70
C LYS A 26 -20.66 2.51 -24.08
N LYS A 27 -20.80 3.47 -23.17
CA LYS A 27 -21.46 4.74 -23.51
C LYS A 27 -20.63 5.48 -24.57
N PRO A 28 -21.21 5.86 -25.72
CA PRO A 28 -20.52 6.72 -26.67
C PRO A 28 -20.15 8.03 -25.96
N ASN A 29 -18.90 8.46 -26.10
CA ASN A 29 -18.33 9.63 -25.43
C ASN A 29 -18.12 9.50 -23.89
N SER A 30 -18.12 8.27 -23.35
CA SER A 30 -17.74 8.10 -21.96
C SER A 30 -16.25 8.47 -21.77
N LYS A 31 -16.02 9.50 -20.98
CA LYS A 31 -14.66 9.89 -20.56
C LYS A 31 -14.35 9.12 -19.28
N TYR A 32 -13.33 8.31 -19.31
CA TYR A 32 -12.77 7.67 -18.12
C TYR A 32 -11.25 7.80 -18.15
N SER A 33 -10.66 7.85 -16.99
CA SER A 33 -9.20 7.88 -16.88
C SER A 33 -8.63 6.46 -17.04
N LEU A 34 -7.51 6.35 -17.73
CA LEU A 34 -6.61 5.22 -17.65
C LEU A 34 -5.57 5.50 -16.58
N LEU A 35 -5.29 4.53 -15.75
CA LEU A 35 -4.18 4.60 -14.81
C LEU A 35 -2.97 3.92 -15.44
N ASN A 36 -1.92 4.68 -15.73
CA ASN A 36 -0.63 4.17 -16.19
C ASN A 36 0.30 4.03 -14.99
N LEU A 37 0.62 2.79 -14.64
CA LEU A 37 1.49 2.45 -13.55
C LEU A 37 2.89 2.15 -14.10
N THR A 38 3.85 3.04 -13.83
CA THR A 38 5.24 2.91 -14.27
C THR A 38 6.10 2.37 -13.13
N VAL A 39 6.84 1.29 -13.38
CA VAL A 39 7.89 0.79 -12.48
C VAL A 39 9.12 1.67 -12.64
N VAL A 40 9.46 2.46 -11.62
CA VAL A 40 10.60 3.38 -11.64
C VAL A 40 11.87 2.68 -11.22
N SER A 41 11.78 1.89 -10.16
CA SER A 41 12.89 1.15 -9.58
C SER A 41 12.36 -0.15 -9.03
N SER A 42 13.07 -1.24 -9.28
CA SER A 42 12.72 -2.55 -8.76
C SER A 42 13.95 -3.45 -8.83
N THR A 43 14.04 -4.39 -7.90
CA THR A 43 14.88 -5.59 -8.05
C THR A 43 14.30 -6.54 -9.10
N LEU A 44 13.05 -6.28 -9.54
CA LEU A 44 12.43 -6.95 -10.68
C LEU A 44 13.25 -6.72 -11.96
N LYS A 45 13.32 -7.74 -12.81
CA LYS A 45 14.10 -7.74 -14.07
C LYS A 45 13.67 -6.68 -15.09
N TYR A 46 12.59 -5.93 -14.87
CA TYR A 46 11.98 -5.03 -15.85
C TYR A 46 11.72 -3.62 -15.30
N PRO A 47 12.77 -2.86 -14.93
CA PRO A 47 12.59 -1.44 -14.64
C PRO A 47 12.06 -0.73 -15.90
N LYS A 48 11.23 0.33 -15.69
CA LYS A 48 10.57 1.11 -16.75
C LYS A 48 9.39 0.43 -17.45
N SER A 49 8.92 -0.71 -16.99
CA SER A 49 7.66 -1.28 -17.49
C SER A 49 6.49 -0.37 -17.15
N VAL A 50 5.58 -0.22 -18.10
CA VAL A 50 4.32 0.54 -17.92
C VAL A 50 3.15 -0.43 -18.01
N TYR A 51 2.31 -0.41 -16.99
CA TYR A 51 1.10 -1.22 -16.91
C TYR A 51 -0.11 -0.30 -17.01
N SER A 52 -0.98 -0.53 -18.01
CA SER A 52 -2.19 0.26 -18.17
C SER A 52 -3.37 -0.44 -17.50
N ILE A 53 -3.98 0.24 -16.57
CA ILE A 53 -5.15 -0.20 -15.82
C ILE A 53 -6.34 0.63 -16.28
N SER A 54 -7.36 -0.04 -16.78
CA SER A 54 -8.63 0.55 -17.19
C SER A 54 -9.68 0.35 -16.09
N PRO A 55 -10.87 0.97 -16.20
CA PRO A 55 -11.99 0.63 -15.31
C PRO A 55 -12.36 -0.86 -15.29
N LEU A 56 -11.95 -1.64 -16.29
CA LEU A 56 -12.09 -3.11 -16.30
C LEU A 56 -11.01 -3.84 -15.51
N GLY A 57 -9.91 -3.18 -15.18
CA GLY A 57 -8.73 -3.77 -14.54
C GLY A 57 -7.50 -3.73 -15.43
N LEU A 58 -6.49 -4.52 -15.09
CA LEU A 58 -5.22 -4.61 -15.80
C LEU A 58 -5.39 -5.32 -17.14
N GLN A 59 -4.88 -4.72 -18.21
CA GLN A 59 -4.85 -5.35 -19.52
C GLN A 59 -3.87 -6.54 -19.52
N ASN A 60 -4.29 -7.64 -20.12
CA ASN A 60 -3.49 -8.88 -20.25
C ASN A 60 -3.08 -9.51 -18.92
N SER A 61 -3.85 -9.32 -17.85
CA SER A 61 -3.60 -10.03 -16.60
C SER A 61 -3.94 -11.51 -16.68
N LYS A 62 -3.22 -12.36 -15.93
CA LYS A 62 -3.51 -13.79 -15.84
C LYS A 62 -4.92 -14.08 -15.28
N ARG A 63 -5.40 -13.22 -14.35
CA ARG A 63 -6.73 -13.34 -13.74
C ARG A 63 -7.85 -13.02 -14.72
N ASN A 64 -7.58 -12.17 -15.73
CA ASN A 64 -8.56 -11.69 -16.71
C ASN A 64 -9.87 -11.16 -16.09
N GLY A 65 -9.77 -10.60 -14.90
CA GLY A 65 -10.90 -9.96 -14.21
C GLY A 65 -11.36 -8.72 -14.98
N LYS A 66 -12.68 -8.56 -15.12
CA LYS A 66 -13.29 -7.37 -15.72
C LYS A 66 -14.09 -6.58 -14.71
N ASP A 67 -13.65 -6.60 -13.48
CA ASP A 67 -14.29 -6.08 -12.28
C ASP A 67 -13.68 -4.75 -11.77
N GLY A 68 -12.70 -4.24 -12.51
CA GLY A 68 -12.00 -3.01 -12.15
C GLY A 68 -11.10 -3.14 -10.93
N ILE A 69 -10.70 -4.36 -10.57
CA ILE A 69 -9.80 -4.63 -9.46
C ILE A 69 -8.52 -5.25 -10.01
N VAL A 70 -7.38 -4.79 -9.52
CA VAL A 70 -6.04 -5.31 -9.82
C VAL A 70 -5.39 -5.75 -8.51
N LEU A 71 -5.08 -7.03 -8.40
CA LEU A 71 -4.50 -7.64 -7.21
C LEU A 71 -2.98 -7.73 -7.35
N PHE A 72 -2.27 -7.31 -6.33
CA PHE A 72 -0.81 -7.34 -6.24
C PHE A 72 -0.40 -8.27 -5.10
N GLY A 73 0.53 -9.16 -5.36
CA GLY A 73 1.04 -10.10 -4.36
C GLY A 73 2.07 -11.04 -4.93
N TYR A 74 2.35 -12.10 -4.24
CA TYR A 74 3.31 -13.11 -4.63
C TYR A 74 2.67 -14.27 -5.39
N GLU A 75 3.47 -15.01 -6.15
CA GLU A 75 3.03 -16.24 -6.80
C GLU A 75 2.90 -17.36 -5.74
N ARG A 76 1.76 -18.02 -5.74
CA ARG A 76 1.54 -19.20 -4.90
C ARG A 76 2.36 -20.35 -5.45
N LYS A 77 3.23 -20.98 -4.64
CA LYS A 77 3.84 -22.26 -4.99
C LYS A 77 2.72 -23.30 -5.07
N LYS A 78 2.62 -23.99 -6.19
CA LYS A 78 1.84 -25.24 -6.25
C LYS A 78 2.53 -26.21 -5.27
N GLU A 79 1.86 -26.62 -4.22
CA GLU A 79 2.27 -27.80 -3.51
C GLU A 79 2.31 -28.93 -4.53
N ASN A 80 3.50 -29.42 -4.83
CA ASN A 80 3.65 -30.67 -5.53
C ASN A 80 3.08 -31.75 -4.59
N SER A 81 1.79 -32.04 -4.76
CA SER A 81 1.19 -33.24 -4.19
C SER A 81 1.82 -34.45 -4.89
N SER A 82 3.04 -34.80 -4.48
CA SER A 82 3.66 -36.06 -4.77
C SER A 82 3.00 -37.15 -3.90
N SER A 83 1.76 -37.43 -4.18
CA SER A 83 1.09 -38.64 -3.85
C SER A 83 0.20 -39.01 -5.02
N GLU A 84 0.84 -39.64 -6.03
CA GLU A 84 0.14 -40.50 -6.98
C GLU A 84 -0.45 -41.67 -6.15
N ASN A 85 -1.57 -41.43 -5.50
CA ASN A 85 -2.46 -42.53 -5.14
C ASN A 85 -3.51 -42.64 -6.24
N ASN A 86 -3.34 -43.66 -7.09
CA ASN A 86 -4.32 -44.18 -8.02
C ASN A 86 -5.67 -44.34 -7.33
N ILE A 87 -6.53 -43.33 -7.43
CA ILE A 87 -7.94 -43.47 -7.08
C ILE A 87 -8.68 -43.71 -8.40
N ASN A 88 -9.08 -44.96 -8.59
CA ASN A 88 -10.07 -45.34 -9.60
C ASN A 88 -11.35 -44.53 -9.40
N ILE A 89 -11.61 -43.58 -10.31
CA ILE A 89 -12.84 -42.84 -10.33
C ILE A 89 -13.85 -43.60 -11.17
N ASN A 90 -14.66 -44.42 -10.51
CA ASN A 90 -15.95 -44.87 -10.99
C ASN A 90 -16.99 -44.47 -9.95
N SER A 91 -17.56 -43.28 -10.06
CA SER A 91 -18.90 -42.97 -9.55
C SER A 91 -19.34 -41.61 -10.10
N GLU A 92 -20.35 -41.67 -10.97
CA GLU A 92 -21.16 -40.53 -11.36
C GLU A 92 -21.88 -39.98 -10.11
N THR A 93 -21.41 -38.88 -9.57
CA THR A 93 -22.22 -37.97 -8.75
C THR A 93 -21.86 -36.56 -9.13
N ASN A 94 -22.87 -35.87 -9.73
CA ASN A 94 -22.85 -34.44 -10.00
C ASN A 94 -22.84 -33.66 -8.67
N ASP A 95 -21.73 -33.63 -7.98
CA ASP A 95 -21.46 -32.63 -6.98
C ASP A 95 -20.59 -31.54 -7.65
N GLU A 96 -21.20 -30.37 -7.88
CA GLU A 96 -20.51 -29.13 -8.07
C GLU A 96 -19.66 -28.86 -6.81
N SER A 97 -18.60 -29.65 -6.65
CA SER A 97 -17.58 -29.42 -5.63
C SER A 97 -16.89 -28.10 -5.97
N THR A 98 -17.30 -27.07 -5.27
CA THR A 98 -16.60 -25.84 -4.97
C THR A 98 -15.11 -25.94 -5.27
N VAL A 99 -14.77 -25.66 -6.54
CA VAL A 99 -13.43 -25.21 -6.89
C VAL A 99 -13.29 -23.92 -6.10
N LYS A 100 -12.57 -23.96 -4.97
CA LYS A 100 -12.15 -22.73 -4.29
C LYS A 100 -11.43 -21.92 -5.34
N ASP A 101 -12.10 -20.88 -5.86
CA ASP A 101 -11.52 -19.94 -6.81
C ASP A 101 -10.28 -19.34 -6.13
N PHE A 102 -9.13 -19.88 -6.46
CA PHE A 102 -7.87 -19.35 -5.99
C PHE A 102 -7.73 -17.93 -6.52
N LEU A 103 -7.61 -16.98 -5.62
CA LEU A 103 -7.37 -15.60 -5.98
C LEU A 103 -5.96 -15.50 -6.58
N PHE A 104 -5.91 -15.43 -7.90
CA PHE A 104 -4.66 -15.14 -8.60
C PHE A 104 -4.36 -13.64 -8.55
N ASN A 105 -3.13 -13.28 -8.23
CA ASN A 105 -2.68 -11.91 -8.36
C ASN A 105 -2.57 -11.53 -9.84
N ASP A 106 -2.98 -10.31 -10.18
CA ASP A 106 -2.81 -9.73 -11.51
C ASP A 106 -1.36 -9.31 -11.74
N PHE A 107 -0.72 -8.79 -10.67
CA PHE A 107 0.67 -8.42 -10.64
C PHE A 107 1.40 -9.26 -9.60
N ILE A 108 2.48 -9.93 -10.03
CA ILE A 108 3.21 -10.87 -9.20
C ILE A 108 4.59 -10.30 -8.88
N PHE A 109 4.89 -10.17 -7.59
CA PHE A 109 6.23 -9.86 -7.11
C PHE A 109 7.10 -11.12 -7.13
N PRO A 110 8.38 -11.03 -7.56
CA PRO A 110 9.30 -12.14 -7.42
C PRO A 110 9.64 -12.37 -5.96
N ILE A 111 9.82 -13.62 -5.60
CA ILE A 111 10.30 -14.01 -4.27
C ILE A 111 11.83 -13.97 -4.32
N GLU A 112 12.45 -13.14 -3.47
CA GLU A 112 13.90 -13.14 -3.24
C GLU A 112 14.20 -14.02 -2.02
N GLY A 113 15.07 -15.03 -2.20
CA GLY A 113 15.61 -15.84 -1.09
C GLY A 113 15.15 -17.28 -1.05
N ASN A 114 15.75 -18.04 -0.11
CA ASN A 114 15.59 -19.47 0.07
C ASN A 114 14.14 -19.87 0.40
N GLU A 115 13.79 -21.03 -0.08
CA GLU A 115 12.44 -21.61 -0.18
C GLU A 115 11.66 -21.85 1.14
N ASP A 116 12.23 -21.51 2.30
CA ASP A 116 11.70 -21.95 3.60
C ASP A 116 10.68 -21.01 4.27
N ASN A 117 10.31 -19.89 3.62
CA ASN A 117 9.30 -18.96 4.13
C ASN A 117 7.88 -19.48 3.82
N ASN A 118 7.56 -20.66 4.39
CA ASN A 118 6.22 -21.23 4.33
C ASN A 118 5.23 -20.33 5.10
N GLY A 119 4.34 -19.65 4.43
CA GLY A 119 3.14 -19.05 5.02
C GLY A 119 2.89 -17.56 4.77
N LEU A 120 3.89 -16.75 4.36
CA LEU A 120 3.71 -15.30 4.15
C LEU A 120 3.14 -14.90 2.78
N TYR A 121 2.99 -15.85 1.84
CA TYR A 121 2.82 -15.55 0.41
C TYR A 121 1.48 -15.97 -0.18
N GLU A 122 0.48 -16.28 0.65
CA GLU A 122 -0.77 -16.91 0.16
C GLU A 122 -1.88 -15.95 -0.27
N SER A 123 -1.79 -14.68 0.05
CA SER A 123 -2.85 -13.70 -0.22
C SER A 123 -2.34 -12.50 -0.99
N PRO A 124 -3.21 -11.75 -1.69
CA PRO A 124 -2.82 -10.48 -2.27
C PRO A 124 -2.40 -9.50 -1.15
N ASN A 125 -1.33 -8.76 -1.39
CA ASN A 125 -0.80 -7.78 -0.43
C ASN A 125 -1.62 -6.50 -0.44
N PHE A 126 -1.96 -6.02 -1.64
CA PHE A 126 -2.79 -4.84 -1.83
C PHE A 126 -3.55 -4.92 -3.15
N ALA A 127 -4.50 -4.02 -3.33
CA ALA A 127 -5.23 -3.86 -4.58
C ALA A 127 -5.25 -2.40 -5.04
N ILE A 128 -5.26 -2.24 -6.37
CA ILE A 128 -5.71 -1.01 -7.02
C ILE A 128 -7.08 -1.29 -7.61
N TYR A 129 -8.06 -0.44 -7.35
CA TYR A 129 -9.41 -0.63 -7.85
C TYR A 129 -10.05 0.66 -8.33
N TYR A 130 -10.93 0.53 -9.33
CA TYR A 130 -11.75 1.62 -9.83
C TYR A 130 -13.01 1.76 -9.00
N ASN A 131 -13.22 2.94 -8.40
CA ASN A 131 -14.44 3.24 -7.65
C ASN A 131 -15.49 3.82 -8.60
N LEU A 132 -16.68 3.20 -8.61
CA LEU A 132 -17.80 3.58 -9.47
C LEU A 132 -18.54 4.83 -9.01
N GLU A 133 -18.45 5.19 -7.72
CA GLU A 133 -19.16 6.33 -7.16
C GLU A 133 -18.56 7.66 -7.62
N ASP A 134 -17.23 7.75 -7.65
CA ASP A 134 -16.53 8.99 -8.01
C ASP A 134 -15.66 8.86 -9.27
N ASN A 135 -15.69 7.69 -9.93
CA ASN A 135 -14.95 7.39 -11.16
C ASN A 135 -13.42 7.60 -11.02
N ASN A 136 -12.86 7.24 -9.89
CA ASN A 136 -11.45 7.34 -9.60
C ASN A 136 -10.83 6.00 -9.22
N TYR A 137 -9.49 5.93 -9.27
CA TYR A 137 -8.74 4.79 -8.79
C TYR A 137 -8.34 4.98 -7.33
N TYR A 138 -8.37 3.89 -6.60
CA TYR A 138 -7.95 3.80 -5.22
C TYR A 138 -6.96 2.66 -5.04
N ILE A 139 -6.04 2.83 -4.12
CA ILE A 139 -5.17 1.77 -3.61
C ILE A 139 -5.54 1.47 -2.18
N LYS A 140 -5.55 0.18 -1.81
CA LYS A 140 -5.76 -0.29 -0.44
C LYS A 140 -4.86 -1.48 -0.14
N ASP A 141 -4.15 -1.40 0.96
CA ASP A 141 -3.37 -2.49 1.52
C ASP A 141 -4.26 -3.45 2.32
N PHE A 142 -3.96 -4.76 2.26
CA PHE A 142 -4.70 -5.80 2.98
C PHE A 142 -4.06 -6.20 4.30
N ASN A 143 -2.92 -5.59 4.64
CA ASN A 143 -2.12 -5.90 5.84
C ASN A 143 -1.64 -7.38 5.90
N THR A 144 -1.34 -7.95 4.74
CA THR A 144 -0.93 -9.36 4.60
C THR A 144 0.55 -9.53 4.24
N GLY A 145 1.31 -8.45 4.15
CA GLY A 145 2.73 -8.45 3.76
C GLY A 145 3.46 -7.24 4.30
N VAL A 146 4.53 -6.84 3.62
CA VAL A 146 5.34 -5.66 4.00
C VAL A 146 4.56 -4.36 3.90
N GLY A 147 3.46 -4.37 3.17
CA GLY A 147 2.58 -3.24 3.00
C GLY A 147 2.95 -2.32 1.82
N ALA A 148 1.95 -1.53 1.40
CA ALA A 148 2.14 -0.48 0.42
C ALA A 148 2.28 0.87 1.12
N LEU A 149 3.29 1.67 0.68
CA LEU A 149 3.60 2.96 1.27
C LEU A 149 3.52 4.04 0.20
N MET A 150 2.80 5.12 0.47
CA MET A 150 2.76 6.28 -0.40
C MET A 150 3.80 7.33 -0.01
N LYS A 151 4.46 7.92 -1.00
CA LYS A 151 5.31 9.10 -0.81
C LYS A 151 4.43 10.31 -0.53
N ILE A 152 4.78 11.08 0.49
CA ILE A 152 4.04 12.29 0.81
C ILE A 152 4.89 13.54 0.61
N LYS A 153 4.24 14.67 0.36
CA LYS A 153 4.81 16.02 0.55
C LYS A 153 4.25 16.64 1.83
N LYS A 154 2.94 16.59 1.98
CA LYS A 154 2.22 17.00 3.18
C LYS A 154 1.02 16.07 3.36
N TYR A 155 0.87 15.52 4.56
CA TYR A 155 -0.16 14.55 4.90
C TYR A 155 -0.88 14.96 6.18
N VAL A 156 -2.20 14.92 6.19
CA VAL A 156 -3.01 15.16 7.40
C VAL A 156 -3.09 13.86 8.17
N MET A 157 -2.56 13.84 9.39
CA MET A 157 -2.68 12.70 10.28
C MET A 157 -3.99 12.81 11.07
N GLU A 158 -4.92 11.90 10.79
CA GLU A 158 -6.24 11.87 11.47
C GLU A 158 -6.31 10.82 12.57
N GLY A 159 -5.29 9.99 12.70
CA GLY A 159 -5.20 8.91 13.69
C GLY A 159 -3.81 8.32 13.72
N ASN A 160 -3.71 7.11 14.25
CA ASN A 160 -2.44 6.39 14.30
C ASN A 160 -1.87 6.23 12.90
N THR A 161 -0.61 6.61 12.74
CA THR A 161 0.05 6.66 11.43
C THR A 161 1.36 5.89 11.50
N LEU A 162 1.57 5.00 10.55
CA LEU A 162 2.81 4.27 10.38
C LEU A 162 3.62 4.94 9.25
N ILE A 163 4.86 5.31 9.56
CA ILE A 163 5.73 6.10 8.68
C ILE A 163 7.03 5.32 8.48
N ASN A 164 7.56 5.36 7.26
CA ASN A 164 8.92 4.89 6.97
C ASN A 164 9.79 6.05 6.46
N ILE A 165 10.95 6.20 7.07
CA ILE A 165 12.00 7.17 6.71
C ILE A 165 13.37 6.49 6.79
N GLY A 166 14.10 6.48 5.66
CA GLY A 166 15.36 5.75 5.60
C GLY A 166 15.20 4.29 6.01
N GLY A 167 16.04 3.82 6.91
CA GLY A 167 15.97 2.49 7.52
C GLY A 167 15.08 2.41 8.77
N ASN A 168 14.24 3.42 9.04
CA ASN A 168 13.49 3.49 10.28
C ASN A 168 11.97 3.46 10.03
N TYR A 169 11.24 2.89 11.01
CA TYR A 169 9.78 2.92 11.07
C TYR A 169 9.34 3.70 12.29
N LEU A 170 8.41 4.61 12.10
CA LEU A 170 7.84 5.43 13.16
C LEU A 170 6.35 5.08 13.29
N VAL A 171 5.93 4.74 14.49
CA VAL A 171 4.50 4.59 14.82
C VAL A 171 4.10 5.82 15.61
N VAL A 172 3.24 6.62 15.01
CA VAL A 172 2.74 7.88 15.58
C VAL A 172 1.34 7.66 16.16
N TYR A 173 1.19 7.91 17.44
CA TYR A 173 -0.10 7.86 18.15
C TYR A 173 -0.54 9.28 18.46
N ILE A 174 -1.74 9.63 18.02
CA ILE A 174 -2.35 10.93 18.29
C ILE A 174 -3.30 10.80 19.48
N GLU A 175 -2.96 11.49 20.56
CA GLU A 175 -3.79 11.61 21.75
C GLU A 175 -4.32 13.04 21.87
N LYS A 176 -5.27 13.28 22.80
CA LYS A 176 -5.95 14.58 22.93
C LYS A 176 -5.00 15.77 23.00
N ASN A 177 -3.93 15.65 23.82
CA ASN A 177 -3.02 16.77 24.12
C ASN A 177 -1.55 16.45 23.82
N ARG A 178 -1.27 15.32 23.16
CA ARG A 178 0.10 14.93 22.83
C ARG A 178 0.16 13.98 21.64
N ILE A 179 1.33 13.92 21.05
CA ILE A 179 1.69 12.94 20.04
C ILE A 179 2.79 12.07 20.65
N LEU A 180 2.60 10.76 20.61
CA LEU A 180 3.64 9.78 20.96
C LEU A 180 4.21 9.18 19.69
N ILE A 181 5.53 9.10 19.59
CA ILE A 181 6.25 8.53 18.46
C ILE A 181 7.13 7.40 18.97
N LYS A 182 6.86 6.18 18.52
CA LYS A 182 7.74 5.04 18.72
C LYS A 182 8.62 4.90 17.48
N ILE A 183 9.94 4.82 17.67
CA ILE A 183 10.93 4.73 16.59
C ILE A 183 11.56 3.36 16.64
N PHE A 184 11.46 2.61 15.53
CA PHE A 184 12.02 1.27 15.34
C PHE A 184 13.07 1.31 14.24
N ASN A 185 14.28 0.83 14.52
CA ASN A 185 15.35 0.70 13.54
C ASN A 185 15.24 -0.65 12.80
N ASN A 186 15.66 -0.69 11.53
CA ASN A 186 15.57 -1.89 10.68
C ASN A 186 16.25 -3.12 11.28
N SER A 187 17.35 -2.94 12.01
CA SER A 187 18.06 -4.03 12.72
C SER A 187 17.21 -4.78 13.74
N ILE A 188 16.09 -4.19 14.16
CA ILE A 188 15.16 -4.75 15.13
C ILE A 188 14.09 -5.61 14.42
N LEU A 189 13.74 -5.28 13.18
CA LEU A 189 12.72 -5.98 12.39
C LEU A 189 13.22 -7.34 11.87
N GLU A 190 14.52 -7.50 11.65
CA GLU A 190 15.12 -8.77 11.22
C GLU A 190 15.09 -9.85 12.33
N ASN A 191 14.93 -9.46 13.59
CA ASN A 191 14.79 -10.35 14.73
C ASN A 191 13.31 -10.45 15.16
N THR A 192 12.53 -11.18 14.45
CA THR A 192 11.15 -11.73 14.57
C THR A 192 10.30 -11.50 15.84
N GLN A 193 10.67 -10.64 16.76
CA GLN A 193 9.85 -10.22 17.90
C GLN A 193 10.00 -8.72 18.15
N LEU A 194 9.05 -7.93 17.63
CA LEU A 194 8.84 -6.54 18.06
C LEU A 194 8.53 -6.51 19.56
N LYS A 195 9.56 -6.53 20.40
CA LYS A 195 9.39 -6.23 21.83
C LYS A 195 9.43 -4.73 21.99
N ASP A 196 8.44 -4.16 22.65
CA ASP A 196 8.38 -2.72 23.01
C ASP A 196 9.65 -2.23 23.74
N SER A 197 10.47 -3.14 24.26
CA SER A 197 11.74 -2.85 24.94
C SER A 197 12.84 -2.29 24.03
N ASN A 198 12.68 -2.35 22.71
CA ASN A 198 13.73 -1.97 21.74
C ASN A 198 13.33 -0.77 20.86
N CYS A 199 12.40 0.07 21.29
CA CYS A 199 12.04 1.27 20.55
C CYS A 199 12.34 2.53 21.37
N ASP A 200 12.78 3.58 20.69
CA ASP A 200 12.86 4.92 21.28
C ASP A 200 11.47 5.54 21.27
N ILE A 201 11.07 6.12 22.43
CA ILE A 201 9.79 6.79 22.56
C ILE A 201 10.04 8.30 22.71
N LYS A 202 9.41 9.09 21.84
CA LYS A 202 9.40 10.55 21.88
C LYS A 202 8.00 11.06 22.09
N GLN A 203 7.86 12.15 22.81
CA GLN A 203 6.57 12.79 23.09
C GLN A 203 6.61 14.26 22.65
N ILE A 204 5.57 14.69 21.97
CA ILE A 204 5.32 16.09 21.60
C ILE A 204 4.05 16.51 22.34
N ASN A 205 4.13 17.52 23.19
CA ASN A 205 2.98 18.10 23.85
C ASN A 205 2.30 19.12 22.92
N LEU A 206 0.98 19.04 22.83
CA LEU A 206 0.16 19.94 22.02
C LEU A 206 -0.50 20.99 22.93
N GLU A 207 -0.19 22.26 22.69
CA GLU A 207 -0.84 23.37 23.38
C GLU A 207 -2.06 23.83 22.59
N GLU A 208 -3.20 24.01 23.26
CA GLU A 208 -4.48 24.31 22.59
C GLU A 208 -4.46 25.58 21.73
N ASN A 209 -3.68 26.58 22.12
CA ASN A 209 -3.68 27.89 21.50
C ASN A 209 -2.39 28.24 20.78
N SER A 210 -1.45 27.30 20.69
CA SER A 210 -0.15 27.49 20.04
C SER A 210 0.08 26.50 18.92
N ASN A 211 0.57 27.00 17.79
CA ASN A 211 1.07 26.13 16.73
C ASN A 211 2.39 25.52 17.18
N SER A 212 2.61 24.24 16.87
CA SER A 212 3.88 23.60 17.13
C SER A 212 4.50 23.05 15.84
N TYR A 213 5.82 23.00 15.84
CA TYR A 213 6.63 22.43 14.76
C TYR A 213 7.70 21.55 15.41
N THR A 214 7.84 20.33 14.94
CA THR A 214 8.83 19.38 15.44
C THR A 214 9.56 18.77 14.26
N SER A 215 10.84 19.02 14.17
CA SER A 215 11.73 18.51 13.13
C SER A 215 12.29 17.14 13.50
N ILE A 216 12.38 16.24 12.51
CA ILE A 216 12.91 14.88 12.65
C ILE A 216 13.98 14.68 11.57
N GLY A 217 15.15 14.21 11.95
CA GLY A 217 16.21 13.94 11.00
C GLY A 217 17.54 13.61 11.65
N ARG A 218 18.61 13.52 10.83
CA ARG A 218 19.95 13.14 11.34
C ARG A 218 20.77 14.32 11.87
N SER A 219 20.30 15.55 11.70
CA SER A 219 21.03 16.73 12.19
C SER A 219 20.88 16.88 13.70
N GLN A 220 21.97 17.29 14.36
CA GLN A 220 21.96 17.65 15.79
C GLN A 220 21.07 18.87 16.12
N HIS A 221 20.58 19.56 15.09
CA HIS A 221 19.65 20.69 15.24
C HIS A 221 18.17 20.29 15.15
N CYS A 222 17.87 19.00 14.88
CA CYS A 222 16.49 18.50 14.90
C CYS A 222 16.00 18.31 16.34
N ASP A 223 14.71 18.50 16.54
CA ASP A 223 14.04 18.23 17.82
C ASP A 223 14.07 16.73 18.15
N ILE A 224 13.95 15.89 17.12
CA ILE A 224 14.10 14.44 17.22
C ILE A 224 15.25 14.02 16.29
N ILE A 225 16.34 13.57 16.91
CA ILE A 225 17.53 13.13 16.18
C ILE A 225 17.44 11.62 15.99
N ILE A 226 17.65 11.17 14.76
CA ILE A 226 17.76 9.76 14.41
C ILE A 226 19.08 9.56 13.67
N GLU A 227 19.99 8.77 14.26
CA GLU A 227 21.32 8.49 13.72
C GLU A 227 21.25 7.47 12.57
N ASP A 228 20.81 7.94 11.39
CA ASP A 228 20.75 7.14 10.17
C ASP A 228 21.28 7.97 9.01
N MET A 229 22.33 7.47 8.34
CA MET A 229 22.96 8.14 7.19
C MET A 229 22.03 8.23 5.97
N LEU A 230 21.01 7.42 5.88
CA LEU A 230 19.99 7.46 4.83
C LEU A 230 19.01 8.62 5.00
N LEU A 231 18.98 9.24 6.19
CA LEU A 231 18.12 10.40 6.44
C LEU A 231 18.76 11.70 5.95
N SER A 232 17.93 12.62 5.51
CA SER A 232 18.30 14.02 5.29
C SER A 232 18.60 14.72 6.63
N LYS A 233 19.29 15.87 6.61
CA LYS A 233 19.52 16.67 7.82
C LYS A 233 18.21 16.94 8.56
N VAL A 234 17.19 17.41 7.84
CA VAL A 234 15.80 17.39 8.25
C VAL A 234 15.07 16.45 7.28
N GLN A 235 14.57 15.34 7.77
CA GLN A 235 13.94 14.31 6.98
C GLN A 235 12.43 14.54 6.84
N CYS A 236 11.80 14.90 7.93
CA CYS A 236 10.39 15.28 7.96
C CYS A 236 10.13 16.20 9.15
N CYS A 237 8.95 16.78 9.18
CA CYS A 237 8.48 17.53 10.34
C CYS A 237 7.00 17.25 10.63
N ILE A 238 6.64 17.40 11.89
CA ILE A 238 5.27 17.33 12.37
C ILE A 238 4.84 18.75 12.74
N GLU A 239 3.76 19.22 12.11
CA GLU A 239 3.19 20.54 12.33
C GLU A 239 1.80 20.39 12.98
N TYR A 240 1.55 21.05 14.10
CA TYR A 240 0.23 21.20 14.68
C TYR A 240 -0.31 22.59 14.43
N ASN A 241 -1.51 22.68 13.86
CA ASN A 241 -2.21 23.93 13.67
C ASN A 241 -3.33 24.07 14.69
N SER A 242 -3.14 24.94 15.65
CA SER A 242 -4.05 25.15 16.79
C SER A 242 -5.43 25.68 16.36
N LYS A 243 -5.52 26.45 15.27
CA LYS A 243 -6.80 26.99 14.76
C LYS A 243 -7.67 25.91 14.14
N THR A 244 -7.07 25.03 13.34
CA THR A 244 -7.79 23.94 12.66
C THR A 244 -7.79 22.64 13.42
N LYS A 245 -7.02 22.54 14.50
CA LYS A 245 -6.77 21.33 15.31
C LYS A 245 -6.23 20.16 14.46
N LYS A 246 -5.59 20.47 13.34
CA LYS A 246 -5.02 19.45 12.45
C LYS A 246 -3.54 19.27 12.68
N ILE A 247 -3.11 18.02 12.56
CA ILE A 247 -1.71 17.61 12.62
C ILE A 247 -1.28 17.22 11.23
N TYR A 248 -0.16 17.77 10.78
CA TYR A 248 0.40 17.51 9.46
C TYR A 248 1.77 16.85 9.61
N LEU A 249 2.01 15.83 8.79
CA LEU A 249 3.33 15.30 8.51
C LEU A 249 3.80 15.91 7.18
N CYS A 250 4.95 16.56 7.18
CA CYS A 250 5.53 17.16 5.98
C CYS A 250 6.88 16.52 5.67
N ASP A 251 7.16 16.26 4.39
CA ASP A 251 8.46 15.80 3.95
C ASP A 251 9.47 16.95 3.99
N GLY A 252 10.68 16.66 4.44
CA GLY A 252 11.73 17.66 4.62
C GLY A 252 11.39 18.66 5.72
N ASP A 253 11.74 19.91 5.51
CA ASP A 253 11.51 21.03 6.45
C ASP A 253 10.21 21.81 6.13
N GLY A 254 9.36 21.28 5.27
CA GLY A 254 8.15 21.93 4.77
C GLY A 254 8.41 22.90 3.61
N LYS A 255 9.67 23.25 3.30
CA LYS A 255 10.08 24.08 2.17
C LYS A 255 10.88 23.30 1.14
N LYS A 256 11.81 22.48 1.60
CA LYS A 256 12.65 21.61 0.78
C LYS A 256 12.36 20.16 1.10
N GLU A 257 12.06 19.37 0.06
CA GLU A 257 11.83 17.93 0.19
C GLU A 257 13.12 17.21 0.65
N SER A 258 12.94 16.12 1.38
CA SER A 258 14.04 15.25 1.76
C SER A 258 14.58 14.47 0.55
N THR A 259 15.81 13.93 0.66
CA THR A 259 16.45 13.20 -0.45
C THR A 259 15.71 11.91 -0.79
N ASN A 260 15.37 11.11 0.22
CA ASN A 260 14.78 9.78 0.04
C ASN A 260 13.25 9.75 0.20
N GLY A 261 12.65 10.90 0.55
CA GLY A 261 11.22 11.04 0.77
C GLY A 261 10.76 10.50 2.12
N THR A 262 9.58 10.92 2.50
CA THR A 262 8.84 10.44 3.66
C THR A 262 7.66 9.61 3.17
N TRP A 263 7.50 8.41 3.74
CA TRP A 263 6.57 7.41 3.28
C TRP A 263 5.56 7.06 4.35
N VAL A 264 4.28 7.01 3.99
CA VAL A 264 3.18 6.67 4.90
C VAL A 264 2.53 5.38 4.42
N PHE A 265 2.28 4.43 5.33
CA PHE A 265 1.57 3.20 5.01
C PHE A 265 0.12 3.48 4.62
N ILE A 266 -0.35 2.78 3.59
CA ILE A 266 -1.70 2.92 3.05
C ILE A 266 -2.67 2.02 3.83
N LEU A 267 -3.01 2.43 5.04
CA LEU A 267 -3.89 1.64 5.93
C LEU A 267 -5.37 1.72 5.50
N ASN A 268 -5.77 2.81 4.86
CA ASN A 268 -7.14 3.05 4.39
C ASN A 268 -7.16 3.22 2.87
N PRO A 269 -8.33 3.01 2.22
CA PRO A 269 -8.48 3.28 0.80
C PRO A 269 -8.02 4.70 0.47
N THR A 270 -6.97 4.79 -0.35
CA THR A 270 -6.34 6.06 -0.70
C THR A 270 -6.55 6.34 -2.18
N LYS A 271 -7.10 7.51 -2.50
CA LYS A 271 -7.32 7.93 -3.88
C LYS A 271 -5.99 8.15 -4.59
N ILE A 272 -5.87 7.57 -5.77
CA ILE A 272 -4.71 7.77 -6.64
C ILE A 272 -4.92 9.06 -7.44
N THR A 273 -3.98 9.99 -7.27
CA THR A 273 -3.93 11.24 -8.04
C THR A 273 -2.87 11.13 -9.15
N ASP A 274 -2.78 12.12 -10.01
CA ASP A 274 -1.71 12.16 -11.00
C ASP A 274 -0.34 12.31 -10.33
N ASN A 275 0.68 11.63 -10.88
CA ASN A 275 2.01 11.52 -10.28
C ASN A 275 2.04 10.90 -8.86
N PHE A 276 1.04 10.06 -8.53
CA PHE A 276 1.01 9.37 -7.25
C PHE A 276 2.15 8.35 -7.18
N MET A 277 3.03 8.52 -6.21
CA MET A 277 4.19 7.66 -6.01
C MET A 277 3.98 6.76 -4.82
N PHE A 278 4.14 5.44 -5.01
CA PHE A 278 4.09 4.47 -3.94
C PHE A 278 5.14 3.39 -4.11
N LYS A 279 5.53 2.79 -3.02
CA LYS A 279 6.40 1.62 -3.02
C LYS A 279 5.71 0.45 -2.34
N ALA A 280 5.95 -0.74 -2.87
CA ALA A 280 5.53 -1.99 -2.28
C ALA A 280 6.65 -3.01 -2.50
N GLU A 281 6.99 -3.74 -1.47
CA GLU A 281 8.19 -4.59 -1.47
C GLU A 281 9.42 -3.77 -1.91
N HIS A 282 10.21 -4.30 -2.81
CA HIS A 282 11.39 -3.65 -3.37
C HIS A 282 11.09 -2.87 -4.67
N THR A 283 9.82 -2.53 -4.91
CA THR A 283 9.38 -1.89 -6.16
C THR A 283 8.80 -0.51 -5.90
N LEU A 284 9.31 0.48 -6.63
CA LEU A 284 8.81 1.84 -6.66
C LEU A 284 7.95 2.06 -7.90
N PHE A 285 6.74 2.53 -7.69
CA PHE A 285 5.76 2.83 -8.73
C PHE A 285 5.44 4.31 -8.80
N VAL A 286 5.20 4.78 -10.02
CA VAL A 286 4.56 6.09 -10.29
C VAL A 286 3.30 5.84 -11.08
N ALA A 287 2.19 6.35 -10.57
CA ALA A 287 0.88 6.26 -11.18
C ALA A 287 0.50 7.59 -11.82
N ASN A 288 0.16 7.56 -13.10
CA ASN A 288 -0.28 8.74 -13.87
C ASN A 288 -1.66 8.48 -14.46
N LEU A 289 -2.52 9.49 -14.40
CA LEU A 289 -3.86 9.43 -14.96
C LEU A 289 -3.86 10.00 -16.37
N ALA A 290 -4.33 9.22 -17.35
CA ALA A 290 -4.51 9.65 -18.73
C ALA A 290 -6.00 9.60 -19.08
N MET A 291 -6.54 10.66 -19.64
CA MET A 291 -7.91 10.67 -20.17
C MET A 291 -7.95 9.89 -21.49
N LYS A 292 -8.95 9.03 -21.63
CA LYS A 292 -9.24 8.29 -22.86
C LYS A 292 -10.48 8.83 -23.53
#